data_330a79d74cfb2e5b3b3258d4323e67fd
#
_entry.id   330a79d74cfb2e5b3b3258d4323e67fd
#
_cell.length_a   1.000
_cell.length_b   1.000
_cell.length_c   1.000
_cell.angle_alpha   90.00
_cell.angle_beta   90.00
_cell.angle_gamma   90.00
#
_symmetry.space_group_name_H-M   'P 1'
#
loop_
_entity.id
_entity.type
_entity.pdbx_description
1 polymer ?
#
loop_
_entity_poly.entity_id
_entity_poly.type
_entity_poly.pdbx_seq_one_letter_code
_entity_poly.pdbx_strand_id
1 'polypeptide(L)'
;KNVTIGFNSIILEGVEIGDDCLIGHNVVIHANTKIGNAVRIDDGVIIGKKPLSSPRSIFKVPTDLKPAVIGDYCQLGANVVVYCQCEIGQRNLIADLATIRENVVLGDLNIVGRNVTIENFVKIGSRNKFETNSYITAYSEVGDYCFVAPCTATSNDNYMARDKERFNHFKGVTMQSGSRTGVNATILPGKTIHTDGVVAAGAVVTKDVPARTIVAGNPARAFREVPETQLMENNLDK
;
A
#
# COMPACT_ATOMS: atom_id res chain seq x y z
N LYS A 1 16.29 9.40 22.23
CA LYS A 1 17.56 8.85 22.82
C LYS A 1 17.92 7.57 22.09
N ASN A 2 19.22 7.15 22.12
CA ASN A 2 19.70 5.88 21.53
C ASN A 2 19.42 5.72 20.01
N VAL A 3 19.50 6.81 19.25
CA VAL A 3 19.37 6.75 17.80
C VAL A 3 20.74 6.47 17.19
N THR A 4 20.80 5.42 16.34
CA THR A 4 21.99 5.09 15.56
C THR A 4 21.79 5.51 14.11
N ILE A 5 22.78 6.18 13.51
CA ILE A 5 22.69 6.68 12.13
C ILE A 5 23.92 6.19 11.35
N GLY A 6 23.67 5.54 10.23
CA GLY A 6 24.70 5.07 9.29
C GLY A 6 25.37 6.21 8.51
N PHE A 7 26.41 5.84 7.76
CA PHE A 7 27.21 6.78 6.99
C PHE A 7 26.43 7.37 5.80
N ASN A 8 26.74 8.62 5.43
CA ASN A 8 26.19 9.36 4.29
C ASN A 8 24.66 9.54 4.34
N SER A 9 24.04 9.41 5.51
CA SER A 9 22.61 9.66 5.66
C SER A 9 22.35 11.16 5.80
N ILE A 10 21.30 11.65 5.14
CA ILE A 10 20.91 13.06 5.07
C ILE A 10 19.57 13.23 5.78
N ILE A 11 19.59 13.98 6.87
CA ILE A 11 18.38 14.32 7.63
C ILE A 11 18.16 15.82 7.46
N LEU A 12 17.04 16.19 6.83
CA LEU A 12 16.74 17.58 6.52
C LEU A 12 16.10 18.30 7.72
N GLU A 13 15.90 19.59 7.57
CA GLU A 13 15.39 20.48 8.61
C GLU A 13 14.02 20.04 9.15
N GLY A 14 13.83 20.19 10.47
CA GLY A 14 12.55 19.94 11.14
C GLY A 14 12.15 18.46 11.27
N VAL A 15 13.05 17.53 10.94
CA VAL A 15 12.79 16.09 11.13
C VAL A 15 12.76 15.76 12.62
N GLU A 16 11.72 15.04 13.04
CA GLU A 16 11.57 14.51 14.39
C GLU A 16 11.78 12.99 14.37
N ILE A 17 12.67 12.47 15.21
CA ILE A 17 12.97 11.03 15.32
C ILE A 17 12.80 10.62 16.78
N GLY A 18 11.99 9.60 17.01
CA GLY A 18 11.76 9.02 18.33
C GLY A 18 12.98 8.32 18.92
N ASP A 19 12.78 7.66 20.04
CA ASP A 19 13.83 6.95 20.76
C ASP A 19 14.11 5.56 20.13
N ASP A 20 15.32 5.03 20.37
CA ASP A 20 15.73 3.67 20.00
C ASP A 20 15.65 3.33 18.49
N CYS A 21 15.76 4.33 17.62
CA CYS A 21 15.72 4.15 16.18
C CYS A 21 17.07 3.73 15.60
N LEU A 22 17.02 2.88 14.57
CA LEU A 22 18.17 2.47 13.77
C LEU A 22 18.00 2.99 12.34
N ILE A 23 18.91 3.85 11.89
CA ILE A 23 18.93 4.42 10.55
C ILE A 23 20.19 3.92 9.83
N GLY A 24 20.02 3.26 8.71
CA GLY A 24 21.08 2.69 7.88
C GLY A 24 21.92 3.72 7.15
N HIS A 25 22.65 3.25 6.14
CA HIS A 25 23.52 4.08 5.31
C HIS A 25 22.78 4.70 4.12
N ASN A 26 23.22 5.88 3.66
CA ASN A 26 22.67 6.55 2.47
C ASN A 26 21.15 6.81 2.55
N VAL A 27 20.59 6.93 3.74
CA VAL A 27 19.19 7.25 3.97
C VAL A 27 18.94 8.75 3.75
N VAL A 28 17.80 9.11 3.14
CA VAL A 28 17.38 10.50 2.99
C VAL A 28 16.03 10.71 3.65
N ILE A 29 15.99 11.55 4.69
CA ILE A 29 14.76 11.92 5.38
C ILE A 29 14.45 13.38 5.08
N HIS A 30 13.36 13.62 4.35
CA HIS A 30 12.95 14.96 3.94
C HIS A 30 12.37 15.77 5.11
N ALA A 31 12.41 17.09 4.94
CA ALA A 31 12.05 18.07 5.95
C ALA A 31 10.70 17.81 6.62
N ASN A 32 10.65 18.09 7.93
CA ASN A 32 9.47 17.98 8.80
C ASN A 32 8.89 16.56 8.95
N THR A 33 9.52 15.52 8.38
CA THR A 33 9.10 14.12 8.55
C THR A 33 9.11 13.75 10.04
N LYS A 34 8.09 13.00 10.47
CA LYS A 34 7.98 12.49 11.83
C LYS A 34 8.13 10.98 11.86
N ILE A 35 9.05 10.52 12.71
CA ILE A 35 9.36 9.09 12.87
C ILE A 35 9.18 8.74 14.34
N GLY A 36 8.39 7.72 14.62
CA GLY A 36 8.11 7.21 15.95
C GLY A 36 9.31 6.53 16.62
N ASN A 37 9.05 5.80 17.69
CA ASN A 37 10.05 5.09 18.47
C ASN A 37 10.36 3.70 17.92
N ALA A 38 11.57 3.22 18.16
CA ALA A 38 12.03 1.88 17.81
C ALA A 38 11.78 1.53 16.31
N VAL A 39 11.92 2.52 15.44
CA VAL A 39 11.81 2.35 13.99
C VAL A 39 13.16 1.92 13.43
N ARG A 40 13.14 0.88 12.59
CA ARG A 40 14.30 0.45 11.81
C ARG A 40 14.15 0.91 10.37
N ILE A 41 15.17 1.59 9.86
CA ILE A 41 15.26 2.10 8.49
C ILE A 41 16.55 1.56 7.89
N ASP A 42 16.45 0.68 6.90
CA ASP A 42 17.61 0.09 6.24
C ASP A 42 18.24 1.02 5.19
N ASP A 43 19.29 0.56 4.53
CA ASP A 43 20.12 1.37 3.64
C ASP A 43 19.34 1.90 2.42
N GLY A 44 19.66 3.12 2.01
CA GLY A 44 19.12 3.74 0.80
C GLY A 44 17.64 4.15 0.85
N VAL A 45 17.00 4.05 2.00
CA VAL A 45 15.58 4.45 2.16
C VAL A 45 15.41 5.96 1.98
N ILE A 46 14.32 6.36 1.33
CA ILE A 46 13.93 7.77 1.17
C ILE A 46 12.55 7.98 1.79
N ILE A 47 12.46 8.88 2.78
CA ILE A 47 11.19 9.21 3.45
C ILE A 47 10.84 10.68 3.24
N GLY A 48 9.55 10.95 2.96
CA GLY A 48 9.04 12.30 2.76
C GLY A 48 9.32 12.87 1.37
N LYS A 49 9.64 12.01 0.38
CA LYS A 49 9.91 12.42 -1.00
C LYS A 49 8.74 13.22 -1.57
N LYS A 50 9.02 14.37 -2.18
CA LYS A 50 8.00 15.14 -2.91
C LYS A 50 7.66 14.46 -4.23
N PRO A 51 6.37 14.43 -4.62
CA PRO A 51 5.98 13.89 -5.92
C PRO A 51 6.54 14.75 -7.07
N LEU A 52 6.80 14.10 -8.18
CA LEU A 52 7.17 14.77 -9.43
C LEU A 52 5.93 14.91 -10.30
N SER A 53 5.84 15.99 -11.06
CA SER A 53 4.81 16.18 -12.07
C SER A 53 5.42 16.42 -13.45
N SER A 54 4.70 15.98 -14.46
CA SER A 54 5.01 16.29 -15.87
C SER A 54 4.03 17.35 -16.38
N PRO A 55 4.40 18.22 -17.33
CA PRO A 55 3.46 19.12 -17.99
C PRO A 55 2.23 18.40 -18.60
N ARG A 56 2.39 17.11 -18.90
CA ARG A 56 1.30 16.23 -19.40
C ARG A 56 0.50 15.55 -18.29
N SER A 57 0.93 15.69 -17.03
CA SER A 57 0.21 15.11 -15.88
C SER A 57 -1.06 15.93 -15.61
N ILE A 58 -2.14 15.23 -15.34
CA ILE A 58 -3.40 15.82 -14.86
C ILE A 58 -3.30 16.23 -13.38
N PHE A 59 -2.38 15.61 -12.65
CA PHE A 59 -2.16 15.92 -11.24
C PHE A 59 -1.13 17.05 -11.13
N LYS A 60 -1.57 18.15 -10.52
CA LYS A 60 -0.65 19.22 -10.09
C LYS A 60 -0.16 18.89 -8.70
N VAL A 61 1.15 19.01 -8.50
CA VAL A 61 1.73 18.88 -7.15
C VAL A 61 1.35 20.13 -6.35
N PRO A 62 0.68 19.98 -5.20
CA PRO A 62 0.39 21.11 -4.32
C PRO A 62 1.68 21.76 -3.82
N THR A 63 1.62 23.07 -3.54
CA THR A 63 2.75 23.80 -2.95
C THR A 63 2.88 23.57 -1.46
N ASP A 64 1.75 23.32 -0.78
CA ASP A 64 1.68 23.04 0.66
C ASP A 64 1.56 21.53 0.88
N LEU A 65 2.71 20.86 0.98
CA LEU A 65 2.81 19.42 1.18
C LEU A 65 3.04 19.11 2.66
N LYS A 66 2.11 18.38 3.26
CA LYS A 66 2.30 17.86 4.62
C LYS A 66 3.48 16.88 4.67
N PRO A 67 4.20 16.77 5.80
CA PRO A 67 5.26 15.78 5.95
C PRO A 67 4.71 14.35 5.96
N ALA A 68 5.61 13.37 5.83
CA ALA A 68 5.30 11.98 6.11
C ALA A 68 5.33 11.74 7.62
N VAL A 69 4.49 10.81 8.08
CA VAL A 69 4.45 10.34 9.47
C VAL A 69 4.61 8.83 9.49
N ILE A 70 5.57 8.33 10.26
CA ILE A 70 5.85 6.91 10.46
C ILE A 70 5.62 6.58 11.93
N GLY A 71 4.76 5.64 12.21
CA GLY A 71 4.44 5.18 13.58
C GLY A 71 5.55 4.32 14.20
N ASP A 72 5.37 4.00 15.47
CA ASP A 72 6.33 3.24 16.27
C ASP A 72 6.55 1.81 15.75
N TYR A 73 7.74 1.27 16.01
CA TYR A 73 8.10 -0.13 15.72
C TYR A 73 7.99 -0.53 14.24
N CYS A 74 7.96 0.42 13.33
CA CYS A 74 7.99 0.12 11.89
C CYS A 74 9.38 -0.33 11.44
N GLN A 75 9.41 -1.19 10.41
CA GLN A 75 10.63 -1.64 9.76
C GLN A 75 10.54 -1.32 8.26
N LEU A 76 11.49 -0.54 7.77
CA LEU A 76 11.59 -0.15 6.36
C LEU A 76 12.85 -0.79 5.78
N GLY A 77 12.66 -1.72 4.85
CA GLY A 77 13.72 -2.44 4.16
C GLY A 77 14.49 -1.55 3.18
N ALA A 78 15.55 -2.10 2.62
CA ALA A 78 16.47 -1.36 1.76
C ALA A 78 15.78 -0.73 0.53
N ASN A 79 16.16 0.52 0.22
CA ASN A 79 15.66 1.28 -0.93
C ASN A 79 14.13 1.48 -0.97
N VAL A 80 13.44 1.40 0.14
CA VAL A 80 12.04 1.79 0.26
C VAL A 80 11.90 3.29 -0.02
N VAL A 81 10.84 3.67 -0.73
CA VAL A 81 10.50 5.07 -0.97
C VAL A 81 9.12 5.38 -0.40
N VAL A 82 9.08 6.25 0.60
CA VAL A 82 7.85 6.80 1.16
C VAL A 82 7.72 8.27 0.76
N TYR A 83 6.62 8.62 0.13
CA TYR A 83 6.36 10.00 -0.26
C TYR A 83 5.83 10.82 0.92
N CYS A 84 5.86 12.14 0.78
CA CYS A 84 5.25 13.07 1.72
C CYS A 84 3.73 12.86 1.81
N GLN A 85 3.09 13.41 2.84
CA GLN A 85 1.65 13.28 3.09
C GLN A 85 1.18 11.84 3.38
N CYS A 86 2.09 10.90 3.60
CA CYS A 86 1.74 9.56 4.07
C CYS A 86 1.57 9.55 5.58
N GLU A 87 0.56 8.81 6.04
CA GLU A 87 0.33 8.49 7.43
C GLU A 87 0.44 6.97 7.59
N ILE A 88 1.56 6.51 8.13
CA ILE A 88 1.85 5.10 8.34
C ILE A 88 1.73 4.79 9.83
N GLY A 89 0.83 3.91 10.19
CA GLY A 89 0.60 3.44 11.55
C GLY A 89 1.80 2.68 12.10
N GLN A 90 1.61 2.01 13.21
CA GLN A 90 2.68 1.34 13.93
C GLN A 90 2.86 -0.13 13.55
N ARG A 91 4.07 -0.68 13.86
CA ARG A 91 4.40 -2.10 13.68
C ARG A 91 4.21 -2.61 12.24
N ASN A 92 4.39 -1.75 11.25
CA ASN A 92 4.37 -2.14 9.85
C ASN A 92 5.75 -2.64 9.41
N LEU A 93 5.76 -3.70 8.60
CA LEU A 93 6.92 -4.11 7.82
C LEU A 93 6.73 -3.65 6.37
N ILE A 94 7.62 -2.79 5.89
CA ILE A 94 7.68 -2.33 4.51
C ILE A 94 8.99 -2.85 3.93
N ALA A 95 8.90 -3.92 3.15
CA ALA A 95 10.06 -4.64 2.67
C ALA A 95 10.78 -3.92 1.51
N ASP A 96 11.94 -4.43 1.16
CA ASP A 96 12.85 -3.82 0.19
C ASP A 96 12.19 -3.39 -1.11
N LEU A 97 12.61 -2.24 -1.65
CA LEU A 97 12.17 -1.68 -2.93
C LEU A 97 10.67 -1.29 -2.99
N ALA A 98 9.92 -1.42 -1.90
CA ALA A 98 8.52 -1.01 -1.90
C ALA A 98 8.41 0.52 -2.06
N THR A 99 7.33 0.96 -2.72
CA THR A 99 7.02 2.38 -2.92
C THR A 99 5.64 2.70 -2.37
N ILE A 100 5.57 3.69 -1.48
CA ILE A 100 4.31 4.22 -0.94
C ILE A 100 4.18 5.67 -1.39
N ARG A 101 3.21 5.92 -2.27
CA ARG A 101 2.96 7.23 -2.87
C ARG A 101 2.26 8.18 -1.89
N GLU A 102 2.22 9.45 -2.27
CA GLU A 102 1.65 10.54 -1.46
C GLU A 102 0.18 10.33 -1.10
N ASN A 103 -0.23 10.86 0.06
CA ASN A 103 -1.61 10.76 0.60
C ASN A 103 -2.08 9.32 0.86
N VAL A 104 -1.16 8.39 1.09
CA VAL A 104 -1.52 7.04 1.55
C VAL A 104 -1.71 7.06 3.06
N VAL A 105 -2.79 6.43 3.51
CA VAL A 105 -3.03 6.09 4.92
C VAL A 105 -2.91 4.59 5.07
N LEU A 106 -1.96 4.15 5.88
CA LEU A 106 -1.71 2.74 6.19
C LEU A 106 -1.90 2.52 7.69
N GLY A 107 -2.81 1.67 8.07
CA GLY A 107 -3.05 1.29 9.47
C GLY A 107 -1.88 0.52 10.09
N ASP A 108 -2.16 -0.26 11.11
CA ASP A 108 -1.15 -0.95 11.92
C ASP A 108 -0.92 -2.39 11.46
N LEU A 109 0.26 -2.94 11.81
CA LEU A 109 0.55 -4.39 11.69
C LEU A 109 0.44 -4.92 10.25
N ASN A 110 0.66 -4.09 9.25
CA ASN A 110 0.65 -4.54 7.86
C ASN A 110 2.04 -5.06 7.44
N ILE A 111 2.04 -5.99 6.48
CA ILE A 111 3.22 -6.41 5.75
C ILE A 111 3.07 -5.93 4.30
N VAL A 112 3.95 -5.03 3.90
CA VAL A 112 4.09 -4.57 2.51
C VAL A 112 5.34 -5.26 1.95
N GLY A 113 5.14 -6.25 1.12
CA GLY A 113 6.19 -7.11 0.55
C GLY A 113 7.12 -6.38 -0.40
N ARG A 114 8.17 -7.06 -0.84
CA ARG A 114 9.19 -6.46 -1.71
C ARG A 114 8.62 -5.96 -3.02
N ASN A 115 9.09 -4.78 -3.44
CA ASN A 115 8.70 -4.15 -4.71
C ASN A 115 7.17 -3.99 -4.86
N VAL A 116 6.44 -3.92 -3.75
CA VAL A 116 5.02 -3.55 -3.77
C VAL A 116 4.90 -2.06 -4.06
N THR A 117 3.98 -1.70 -4.92
CA THR A 117 3.64 -0.30 -5.17
C THR A 117 2.24 0.00 -4.65
N ILE A 118 2.15 0.97 -3.74
CA ILE A 118 0.89 1.54 -3.27
C ILE A 118 0.80 2.96 -3.81
N GLU A 119 -0.14 3.18 -4.72
CA GLU A 119 -0.33 4.47 -5.38
C GLU A 119 -1.03 5.50 -4.48
N ASN A 120 -1.06 6.74 -4.94
CA ASN A 120 -1.57 7.87 -4.19
C ASN A 120 -3.07 7.76 -3.83
N PHE A 121 -3.44 8.38 -2.70
CA PHE A 121 -4.82 8.41 -2.17
C PHE A 121 -5.39 7.02 -1.83
N VAL A 122 -4.55 6.04 -1.56
CA VAL A 122 -4.97 4.72 -1.09
C VAL A 122 -5.14 4.74 0.42
N LYS A 123 -6.23 4.13 0.90
CA LYS A 123 -6.49 3.92 2.32
C LYS A 123 -6.45 2.43 2.63
N ILE A 124 -5.66 2.06 3.61
CA ILE A 124 -5.44 0.67 4.01
C ILE A 124 -5.66 0.56 5.51
N GLY A 125 -6.46 -0.39 5.91
CA GLY A 125 -6.66 -0.75 7.30
C GLY A 125 -5.46 -1.46 7.91
N SER A 126 -5.70 -2.36 8.84
CA SER A 126 -4.68 -3.02 9.64
C SER A 126 -4.59 -4.53 9.34
N ARG A 127 -3.42 -5.13 9.68
CA ARG A 127 -3.19 -6.58 9.60
C ARG A 127 -3.32 -7.15 8.19
N ASN A 128 -3.03 -6.34 7.18
CA ASN A 128 -3.02 -6.76 5.79
C ASN A 128 -1.66 -7.31 5.36
N LYS A 129 -1.67 -8.13 4.31
CA LYS A 129 -0.47 -8.68 3.72
C LYS A 129 -0.49 -8.47 2.21
N PHE A 130 0.44 -7.66 1.74
CA PHE A 130 0.68 -7.41 0.31
C PHE A 130 1.94 -8.14 -0.09
N GLU A 131 1.84 -9.10 -0.96
CA GLU A 131 2.98 -9.91 -1.37
C GLU A 131 3.76 -9.28 -2.54
N THR A 132 4.96 -9.76 -2.75
CA THR A 132 5.95 -9.28 -3.72
C THR A 132 5.36 -8.90 -5.07
N ASN A 133 5.77 -7.74 -5.60
CA ASN A 133 5.37 -7.21 -6.92
C ASN A 133 3.88 -6.93 -7.09
N SER A 134 3.08 -6.88 -6.03
CA SER A 134 1.68 -6.46 -6.17
C SER A 134 1.59 -4.94 -6.38
N TYR A 135 0.58 -4.52 -7.14
CA TYR A 135 0.33 -3.13 -7.49
C TYR A 135 -1.07 -2.71 -7.06
N ILE A 136 -1.14 -1.75 -6.15
CA ILE A 136 -2.39 -1.17 -5.64
C ILE A 136 -2.57 0.21 -6.25
N THR A 137 -3.54 0.32 -7.15
CA THR A 137 -3.82 1.54 -7.90
C THR A 137 -4.36 2.66 -7.02
N ALA A 138 -4.19 3.90 -7.47
CA ALA A 138 -4.69 5.09 -6.77
C ALA A 138 -6.20 5.04 -6.48
N TYR A 139 -6.60 5.69 -5.39
CA TYR A 139 -7.99 5.75 -4.90
C TYR A 139 -8.57 4.39 -4.46
N SER A 140 -7.73 3.41 -4.20
CA SER A 140 -8.19 2.13 -3.65
C SER A 140 -8.43 2.21 -2.14
N GLU A 141 -9.36 1.38 -1.67
CA GLU A 141 -9.63 1.20 -0.25
C GLU A 141 -9.49 -0.27 0.11
N VAL A 142 -8.67 -0.57 1.12
CA VAL A 142 -8.42 -1.93 1.62
C VAL A 142 -8.78 -1.97 3.10
N GLY A 143 -9.69 -2.85 3.49
CA GLY A 143 -10.08 -3.07 4.88
C GLY A 143 -8.97 -3.75 5.70
N ASP A 144 -9.37 -4.47 6.71
CA ASP A 144 -8.47 -5.20 7.60
C ASP A 144 -8.32 -6.67 7.18
N TYR A 145 -7.21 -7.31 7.57
CA TYR A 145 -6.97 -8.74 7.36
C TYR A 145 -7.06 -9.19 5.89
N CYS A 146 -6.81 -8.31 4.94
CA CYS A 146 -6.79 -8.66 3.52
C CYS A 146 -5.45 -9.31 3.14
N PHE A 147 -5.51 -10.19 2.15
CA PHE A 147 -4.32 -10.82 1.57
C PHE A 147 -4.25 -10.53 0.07
N VAL A 148 -3.17 -9.92 -0.36
CA VAL A 148 -2.90 -9.63 -1.76
C VAL A 148 -1.70 -10.46 -2.20
N ALA A 149 -1.94 -11.50 -2.98
CA ALA A 149 -0.90 -12.44 -3.44
C ALA A 149 0.09 -11.78 -4.41
N PRO A 150 1.25 -12.41 -4.63
CA PRO A 150 2.28 -11.88 -5.54
C PRO A 150 1.75 -11.54 -6.93
N CYS A 151 2.25 -10.43 -7.49
CA CYS A 151 1.92 -9.97 -8.84
C CYS A 151 0.43 -9.68 -9.07
N THR A 152 -0.39 -9.50 -8.02
CA THR A 152 -1.75 -8.98 -8.19
C THR A 152 -1.68 -7.56 -8.74
N ALA A 153 -2.46 -7.27 -9.77
CA ALA A 153 -2.54 -5.95 -10.38
C ALA A 153 -3.96 -5.37 -10.28
N THR A 154 -4.07 -4.11 -9.84
CA THR A 154 -5.31 -3.37 -9.82
C THR A 154 -5.26 -2.18 -10.77
N SER A 155 -6.39 -1.67 -11.22
CA SER A 155 -6.47 -0.58 -12.18
C SER A 155 -7.58 0.41 -11.78
N ASN A 156 -7.44 1.69 -12.15
CA ASN A 156 -8.39 2.75 -11.81
C ASN A 156 -8.95 3.51 -13.03
N ASP A 157 -8.53 3.16 -14.24
CA ASP A 157 -8.90 3.87 -15.46
C ASP A 157 -9.38 2.91 -16.57
N ASN A 158 -10.68 2.87 -16.80
CA ASN A 158 -11.29 2.07 -17.87
C ASN A 158 -11.06 2.66 -19.28
N TYR A 159 -10.64 3.91 -19.37
CA TYR A 159 -10.44 4.62 -20.63
C TYR A 159 -9.00 4.53 -21.14
N MET A 160 -8.08 3.97 -20.36
CA MET A 160 -6.67 3.79 -20.70
C MET A 160 -6.04 5.05 -21.31
N ALA A 161 -6.20 6.17 -20.62
CA ALA A 161 -5.69 7.50 -20.99
C ALA A 161 -6.28 8.10 -22.29
N ARG A 162 -7.33 7.55 -22.87
CA ARG A 162 -7.78 7.99 -24.20
C ARG A 162 -8.77 9.15 -24.19
N ASP A 163 -9.69 9.20 -23.24
CA ASP A 163 -10.80 10.19 -23.21
C ASP A 163 -10.65 11.13 -22.00
N LYS A 164 -11.05 12.40 -22.14
CA LYS A 164 -11.08 13.37 -21.03
C LYS A 164 -12.16 13.03 -20.00
N GLU A 165 -13.22 12.36 -20.42
CA GLU A 165 -14.29 11.89 -19.55
C GLU A 165 -13.77 10.99 -18.43
N ARG A 166 -12.64 10.27 -18.65
CA ARG A 166 -11.97 9.45 -17.65
C ARG A 166 -11.70 10.16 -16.32
N PHE A 167 -11.50 11.49 -16.34
CA PHE A 167 -11.19 12.26 -15.14
C PHE A 167 -12.35 12.29 -14.13
N ASN A 168 -13.56 12.07 -14.61
CA ASN A 168 -14.76 11.96 -13.78
C ASN A 168 -15.00 10.53 -13.29
N HIS A 169 -14.22 9.55 -13.78
CA HIS A 169 -14.47 8.13 -13.57
C HIS A 169 -13.30 7.37 -12.95
N PHE A 170 -12.22 8.05 -12.54
CA PHE A 170 -11.15 7.38 -11.82
C PHE A 170 -11.67 6.78 -10.53
N LYS A 171 -11.57 5.48 -10.41
CA LYS A 171 -11.99 4.75 -9.23
C LYS A 171 -11.09 3.56 -8.99
N GLY A 172 -10.43 3.54 -7.83
CA GLY A 172 -9.66 2.41 -7.38
C GLY A 172 -10.53 1.19 -7.09
N VAL A 173 -9.94 0.17 -6.57
CA VAL A 173 -10.63 -1.03 -6.12
C VAL A 173 -10.97 -0.93 -4.64
N THR A 174 -12.05 -1.60 -4.23
CA THR A 174 -12.40 -1.75 -2.81
C THR A 174 -12.21 -3.19 -2.41
N MET A 175 -11.36 -3.45 -1.43
CA MET A 175 -11.20 -4.75 -0.78
C MET A 175 -11.76 -4.67 0.63
N GLN A 176 -12.92 -5.28 0.88
CA GLN A 176 -13.48 -5.33 2.24
C GLN A 176 -12.71 -6.33 3.10
N SER A 177 -12.83 -6.19 4.42
CA SER A 177 -12.05 -6.97 5.38
C SER A 177 -12.13 -8.48 5.14
N GLY A 178 -11.00 -9.16 5.32
CA GLY A 178 -10.87 -10.60 5.08
C GLY A 178 -10.79 -11.00 3.60
N SER A 179 -10.93 -10.07 2.64
CA SER A 179 -10.87 -10.40 1.21
C SER A 179 -9.46 -10.79 0.78
N ARG A 180 -9.37 -11.67 -0.22
CA ARG A 180 -8.08 -12.23 -0.65
C ARG A 180 -7.99 -12.32 -2.17
N THR A 181 -6.78 -12.10 -2.69
CA THR A 181 -6.48 -12.33 -4.10
C THR A 181 -5.40 -13.39 -4.26
N GLY A 182 -5.53 -14.21 -5.30
CA GLY A 182 -4.53 -15.18 -5.71
C GLY A 182 -3.47 -14.58 -6.64
N VAL A 183 -2.37 -15.32 -6.84
CA VAL A 183 -1.23 -14.89 -7.67
C VAL A 183 -1.69 -14.46 -9.07
N ASN A 184 -1.13 -13.36 -9.59
CA ASN A 184 -1.45 -12.80 -10.91
C ASN A 184 -2.94 -12.47 -11.14
N ALA A 185 -3.73 -12.27 -10.08
CA ALA A 185 -5.10 -11.78 -10.25
C ALA A 185 -5.09 -10.33 -10.78
N THR A 186 -6.05 -10.01 -11.63
CA THR A 186 -6.26 -8.66 -12.16
C THR A 186 -7.63 -8.14 -11.75
N ILE A 187 -7.69 -6.96 -11.13
CA ILE A 187 -8.94 -6.35 -10.70
C ILE A 187 -9.16 -5.05 -11.48
N LEU A 188 -10.27 -4.98 -12.23
CA LEU A 188 -10.60 -3.82 -13.03
C LEU A 188 -11.10 -2.64 -12.19
N PRO A 189 -11.09 -1.41 -12.75
CA PRO A 189 -11.45 -0.18 -12.05
C PRO A 189 -12.82 -0.23 -11.38
N GLY A 190 -12.87 0.27 -10.15
CA GLY A 190 -14.09 0.43 -9.38
C GLY A 190 -14.76 -0.87 -8.90
N LYS A 191 -14.05 -2.01 -8.96
CA LYS A 191 -14.61 -3.28 -8.48
C LYS A 191 -14.45 -3.41 -6.97
N THR A 192 -15.43 -4.07 -6.37
CA THR A 192 -15.45 -4.40 -4.95
C THR A 192 -15.27 -5.89 -4.76
N ILE A 193 -14.32 -6.28 -3.91
CA ILE A 193 -14.22 -7.62 -3.35
C ILE A 193 -14.83 -7.53 -1.96
N HIS A 194 -16.04 -8.10 -1.79
CA HIS A 194 -16.76 -8.03 -0.51
C HIS A 194 -16.10 -8.90 0.56
N THR A 195 -16.53 -8.71 1.81
CA THR A 195 -15.98 -9.40 3.00
C THR A 195 -15.77 -10.89 2.77
N ASP A 196 -14.57 -11.37 3.08
CA ASP A 196 -14.15 -12.75 2.85
C ASP A 196 -14.28 -13.24 1.39
N GLY A 197 -14.49 -12.35 0.44
CA GLY A 197 -14.47 -12.69 -0.99
C GLY A 197 -13.05 -13.08 -1.44
N VAL A 198 -12.96 -14.06 -2.33
CA VAL A 198 -11.68 -14.60 -2.81
C VAL A 198 -11.60 -14.56 -4.32
N VAL A 199 -10.54 -14.01 -4.85
CA VAL A 199 -10.21 -14.04 -6.28
C VAL A 199 -9.15 -15.13 -6.50
N ALA A 200 -9.44 -16.14 -7.28
CA ALA A 200 -8.50 -17.21 -7.58
C ALA A 200 -7.30 -16.70 -8.40
N ALA A 201 -6.19 -17.45 -8.36
CA ALA A 201 -4.99 -17.12 -9.14
C ALA A 201 -5.29 -16.96 -10.64
N GLY A 202 -4.71 -15.96 -11.28
CA GLY A 202 -4.87 -15.66 -12.71
C GLY A 202 -6.26 -15.18 -13.13
N ALA A 203 -7.18 -14.95 -12.20
CA ALA A 203 -8.53 -14.50 -12.54
C ALA A 203 -8.56 -13.01 -12.89
N VAL A 204 -9.46 -12.62 -13.81
CA VAL A 204 -9.71 -11.23 -14.20
C VAL A 204 -11.09 -10.79 -13.70
N VAL A 205 -11.11 -9.96 -12.67
CA VAL A 205 -12.32 -9.47 -12.02
C VAL A 205 -12.91 -8.31 -12.82
N THR A 206 -14.02 -8.58 -13.47
CA THR A 206 -14.78 -7.62 -14.29
C THR A 206 -16.11 -7.18 -13.65
N LYS A 207 -16.52 -7.83 -12.56
CA LYS A 207 -17.71 -7.53 -11.74
C LYS A 207 -17.34 -7.66 -10.28
N ASP A 208 -18.13 -7.08 -9.40
CA ASP A 208 -17.92 -7.20 -7.96
C ASP A 208 -17.92 -8.68 -7.53
N VAL A 209 -17.07 -8.99 -6.56
CA VAL A 209 -16.95 -10.35 -5.99
C VAL A 209 -17.86 -10.42 -4.77
N PRO A 210 -18.85 -11.31 -4.73
CA PRO A 210 -19.74 -11.44 -3.58
C PRO A 210 -18.98 -11.86 -2.31
N ALA A 211 -19.53 -11.49 -1.16
CA ALA A 211 -18.99 -11.93 0.12
C ALA A 211 -18.94 -13.47 0.20
N ARG A 212 -17.91 -13.97 0.90
CA ARG A 212 -17.71 -15.41 1.16
C ARG A 212 -17.73 -16.29 -0.09
N THR A 213 -17.42 -15.72 -1.25
CA THR A 213 -17.44 -16.41 -2.55
C THR A 213 -16.06 -16.42 -3.16
N ILE A 214 -15.64 -17.56 -3.68
CA ILE A 214 -14.46 -17.71 -4.53
C ILE A 214 -14.89 -17.49 -5.99
N VAL A 215 -14.24 -16.54 -6.67
CA VAL A 215 -14.40 -16.35 -8.11
C VAL A 215 -13.14 -16.80 -8.84
N ALA A 216 -13.29 -17.34 -10.06
CA ALA A 216 -12.18 -17.84 -10.85
C ALA A 216 -12.39 -17.56 -12.35
N GLY A 217 -11.30 -17.57 -13.12
CA GLY A 217 -11.29 -17.51 -14.58
C GLY A 217 -11.17 -16.10 -15.17
N ASN A 218 -11.18 -16.02 -16.49
CA ASN A 218 -11.16 -14.79 -17.28
C ASN A 218 -12.28 -14.80 -18.33
N PRO A 219 -13.33 -13.98 -18.16
CA PRO A 219 -13.61 -13.16 -16.99
C PRO A 219 -13.99 -14.00 -15.77
N ALA A 220 -13.70 -13.50 -14.56
CA ALA A 220 -14.00 -14.20 -13.32
C ALA A 220 -15.49 -14.45 -13.12
N ARG A 221 -15.83 -15.66 -12.68
CA ARG A 221 -17.19 -16.10 -12.35
C ARG A 221 -17.19 -16.80 -10.98
N ALA A 222 -18.33 -16.79 -10.29
CA ALA A 222 -18.50 -17.54 -9.06
C ALA A 222 -18.15 -19.02 -9.30
N PHE A 223 -17.27 -19.54 -8.43
CA PHE A 223 -16.78 -20.92 -8.51
C PHE A 223 -17.35 -21.78 -7.37
N ARG A 224 -17.20 -21.32 -6.12
CA ARG A 224 -17.74 -21.98 -4.93
C ARG A 224 -17.72 -21.02 -3.74
N GLU A 225 -18.32 -21.42 -2.63
CA GLU A 225 -18.22 -20.73 -1.36
C GLU A 225 -16.83 -20.86 -0.74
N VAL A 226 -16.46 -19.89 0.06
CA VAL A 226 -15.24 -19.93 0.91
C VAL A 226 -15.51 -20.90 2.06
N PRO A 227 -14.63 -21.89 2.32
CA PRO A 227 -14.78 -22.79 3.46
C PRO A 227 -14.82 -22.01 4.78
N GLU A 228 -15.70 -22.41 5.71
CA GLU A 228 -15.86 -21.75 7.02
C GLU A 228 -14.53 -21.60 7.78
N THR A 229 -13.67 -22.61 7.71
CA THR A 229 -12.34 -22.60 8.36
C THR A 229 -11.42 -21.51 7.81
N GLN A 230 -11.75 -20.92 6.66
CA GLN A 230 -10.98 -19.86 6.02
C GLN A 230 -11.59 -18.46 6.15
N LEU A 231 -12.73 -18.33 6.79
CA LEU A 231 -13.35 -17.04 7.08
C LEU A 231 -12.50 -16.26 8.08
N MET A 232 -12.47 -14.93 7.94
CA MET A 232 -11.70 -14.04 8.79
C MET A 232 -12.03 -14.26 10.27
N GLU A 233 -13.30 -14.33 10.62
CA GLU A 233 -13.78 -14.52 12.00
C GLU A 233 -13.19 -15.75 12.70
N ASN A 234 -12.82 -16.78 11.95
CA ASN A 234 -12.20 -18.01 12.47
C ASN A 234 -10.67 -17.96 12.50
N ASN A 235 -10.06 -16.81 12.18
CA ASN A 235 -8.60 -16.66 12.02
C ASN A 235 -8.02 -15.36 12.58
N LEU A 236 -8.78 -14.59 13.36
CA LEU A 236 -8.36 -13.27 13.87
C LEU A 236 -7.16 -13.31 14.80
N ASP A 237 -6.94 -14.42 15.52
CA ASP A 237 -5.92 -14.56 16.57
C ASP A 237 -4.72 -15.44 16.15
N LYS A 238 -4.52 -15.67 14.86
CA LYS A 238 -3.45 -16.54 14.35
C LYS A 238 -2.32 -15.78 13.70
#